data_cc9af9225cecff3d33d3da8859e47222
#
_entry.id   cc9af9225cecff3d33d3da8859e47222
#
_cell.length_a   1.000
_cell.length_b   1.000
_cell.length_c   1.000
_cell.angle_alpha   90.00
_cell.angle_beta   90.00
_cell.angle_gamma   90.00
#
_symmetry.space_group_name_H-M   'P 1'
#
loop_
_entity.id
_entity.type
_entity.pdbx_description
1 polymer ?
#
loop_
_entity_poly.entity_id
_entity_poly.type
_entity_poly.pdbx_seq_one_letter_code
_entity_poly.pdbx_strand_id
1 'polypeptide(L)'
;MPFELDLLAFPKAVPEVRGLLGDHSCEVRLCASELLTNVIDHLGEGTPVTVRVLRTDHGHTRVEVTDPHPRTLPVLLRATAVDESGRGLALLDRVARRWGVEQGVDHKTVWCELEGPGQ
;
A
#
# COMPACT_ATOMS: atom_id res chain seq x y z
N MET A 1 -18.10 2.68 2.90
CA MET A 1 -17.89 1.27 3.22
C MET A 1 -16.41 0.95 3.14
N PRO A 2 -15.87 0.24 4.11
CA PRO A 2 -14.47 -0.20 4.01
C PRO A 2 -14.31 -1.22 2.89
N PHE A 3 -13.15 -1.21 2.31
CA PHE A 3 -12.77 -2.17 1.27
C PHE A 3 -11.73 -3.11 1.86
N GLU A 4 -11.87 -4.40 1.60
CA GLU A 4 -10.89 -5.39 2.04
C GLU A 4 -10.84 -6.51 1.01
N LEU A 5 -9.63 -6.89 0.62
CA LEU A 5 -9.43 -7.91 -0.39
C LEU A 5 -8.19 -8.72 -0.08
N ASP A 6 -8.33 -10.04 0.00
CA ASP A 6 -7.22 -10.98 0.13
C ASP A 6 -6.84 -11.46 -1.25
N LEU A 7 -5.57 -11.41 -1.57
CA LEU A 7 -5.09 -11.82 -2.89
C LEU A 7 -3.64 -12.26 -2.84
N LEU A 8 -3.18 -12.81 -3.96
CA LEU A 8 -1.77 -13.12 -4.15
C LEU A 8 -1.15 -12.02 -5.00
N ALA A 9 0.04 -11.58 -4.59
CA ALA A 9 0.69 -10.41 -5.18
C ALA A 9 1.39 -10.79 -6.49
N PHE A 10 0.64 -10.75 -7.59
CA PHE A 10 1.19 -10.91 -8.94
C PHE A 10 1.06 -9.59 -9.69
N PRO A 11 1.91 -9.36 -10.70
CA PRO A 11 1.81 -8.10 -11.46
C PRO A 11 0.42 -7.82 -12.00
N LYS A 12 -0.32 -8.85 -12.42
CA LYS A 12 -1.68 -8.66 -12.94
C LYS A 12 -2.67 -8.23 -11.86
N ALA A 13 -2.34 -8.45 -10.60
CA ALA A 13 -3.22 -8.03 -9.51
C ALA A 13 -3.25 -6.52 -9.35
N VAL A 14 -2.21 -5.82 -9.79
CA VAL A 14 -2.15 -4.37 -9.64
C VAL A 14 -3.28 -3.68 -10.42
N PRO A 15 -3.45 -3.92 -11.73
CA PRO A 15 -4.58 -3.31 -12.43
C PRO A 15 -5.92 -3.84 -11.95
N GLU A 16 -6.00 -5.08 -11.47
CA GLU A 16 -7.24 -5.62 -10.92
C GLU A 16 -7.68 -4.84 -9.69
N VAL A 17 -6.75 -4.58 -8.77
CA VAL A 17 -7.04 -3.82 -7.56
C VAL A 17 -7.44 -2.39 -7.92
N ARG A 18 -6.75 -1.77 -8.86
CA ARG A 18 -7.11 -0.43 -9.32
C ARG A 18 -8.52 -0.40 -9.87
N GLY A 19 -8.92 -1.42 -10.62
CA GLY A 19 -10.27 -1.51 -11.16
C GLY A 19 -11.31 -1.65 -10.05
N LEU A 20 -11.03 -2.47 -9.05
CA LEU A 20 -11.92 -2.67 -7.93
C LEU A 20 -12.06 -1.40 -7.08
N LEU A 21 -11.05 -0.54 -7.10
CA LEU A 21 -11.08 0.73 -6.37
C LEU A 21 -11.52 1.89 -7.28
N GLY A 22 -12.23 1.58 -8.35
CA GLY A 22 -12.62 2.59 -9.34
C GLY A 22 -13.46 3.72 -8.79
N ASP A 23 -14.19 3.49 -7.69
CA ASP A 23 -15.02 4.52 -7.08
C ASP A 23 -14.23 5.43 -6.13
N HIS A 24 -12.97 5.12 -5.90
CA HIS A 24 -12.11 5.90 -5.03
C HIS A 24 -11.29 6.90 -5.84
N SER A 25 -10.65 7.83 -5.14
CA SER A 25 -9.83 8.85 -5.79
C SER A 25 -8.62 8.24 -6.50
N CYS A 26 -8.01 9.03 -7.38
CA CYS A 26 -6.77 8.64 -8.03
C CYS A 26 -5.67 8.36 -7.00
N GLU A 27 -5.63 9.17 -5.94
CA GLU A 27 -4.62 8.98 -4.89
C GLU A 27 -4.76 7.65 -4.18
N VAL A 28 -5.99 7.22 -3.89
CA VAL A 28 -6.22 5.92 -3.26
C VAL A 28 -5.75 4.80 -4.18
N ARG A 29 -6.12 4.88 -5.46
CA ARG A 29 -5.71 3.86 -6.42
C ARG A 29 -4.20 3.83 -6.60
N LEU A 30 -3.57 5.00 -6.63
CA LEU A 30 -2.12 5.08 -6.74
C LEU A 30 -1.44 4.46 -5.52
N CYS A 31 -1.89 4.81 -4.33
CA CYS A 31 -1.29 4.29 -3.11
C CYS A 31 -1.43 2.78 -3.00
N ALA A 32 -2.61 2.25 -3.30
CA ALA A 32 -2.79 0.81 -3.29
C ALA A 32 -1.88 0.12 -4.29
N SER A 33 -1.75 0.69 -5.49
CA SER A 33 -0.88 0.14 -6.54
C SER A 33 0.58 0.12 -6.10
N GLU A 34 1.04 1.22 -5.53
CA GLU A 34 2.44 1.33 -5.14
C GLU A 34 2.77 0.41 -3.97
N LEU A 35 1.88 0.30 -2.99
CA LEU A 35 2.10 -0.61 -1.86
C LEU A 35 2.11 -2.06 -2.34
N LEU A 36 1.22 -2.42 -3.26
CA LEU A 36 1.17 -3.77 -3.80
C LEU A 36 2.40 -4.07 -4.64
N THR A 37 2.81 -3.14 -5.50
CA THR A 37 4.00 -3.30 -6.32
C THR A 37 5.24 -3.48 -5.44
N ASN A 38 5.29 -2.76 -4.33
CA ASN A 38 6.38 -2.89 -3.38
C ASN A 38 6.49 -4.32 -2.83
N VAL A 39 5.34 -4.94 -2.54
CA VAL A 39 5.34 -6.34 -2.11
C VAL A 39 5.92 -7.23 -3.20
N ILE A 40 5.47 -7.06 -4.44
CA ILE A 40 5.94 -7.88 -5.54
C ILE A 40 7.44 -7.76 -5.72
N ASP A 41 7.94 -6.53 -5.67
CA ASP A 41 9.35 -6.24 -5.95
C ASP A 41 10.28 -6.74 -4.84
N HIS A 42 9.83 -6.70 -3.60
CA HIS A 42 10.72 -6.94 -2.46
C HIS A 42 10.45 -8.24 -1.72
N LEU A 43 9.26 -8.80 -1.85
CA LEU A 43 8.92 -10.08 -1.22
C LEU A 43 8.69 -11.18 -2.24
N GLY A 44 8.46 -10.82 -3.48
CA GLY A 44 8.30 -11.79 -4.57
C GLY A 44 6.85 -11.99 -4.97
N GLU A 45 6.70 -12.47 -6.20
CA GLU A 45 5.38 -12.79 -6.75
C GLU A 45 4.76 -13.94 -5.98
N GLY A 46 3.45 -13.88 -5.83
CA GLY A 46 2.70 -14.92 -5.15
C GLY A 46 2.59 -14.72 -3.64
N THR A 47 3.18 -13.67 -3.10
CA THR A 47 3.06 -13.38 -1.67
C THR A 47 1.60 -13.09 -1.33
N PRO A 48 1.02 -13.77 -0.32
CA PRO A 48 -0.34 -13.47 0.08
C PRO A 48 -0.41 -12.13 0.79
N VAL A 49 -1.38 -11.31 0.40
CA VAL A 49 -1.54 -9.98 0.98
C VAL A 49 -3.02 -9.69 1.21
N THR A 50 -3.28 -8.76 2.12
CA THR A 50 -4.60 -8.20 2.33
C THR A 50 -4.51 -6.70 2.05
N VAL A 51 -5.32 -6.22 1.12
CA VAL A 51 -5.43 -4.81 0.80
C VAL A 51 -6.68 -4.26 1.46
N ARG A 52 -6.54 -3.17 2.21
CA ARG A 52 -7.67 -2.55 2.90
C ARG A 52 -7.69 -1.05 2.63
N VAL A 53 -8.89 -0.52 2.47
CA VAL A 53 -9.10 0.92 2.40
C VAL A 53 -10.19 1.26 3.40
N LEU A 54 -9.89 2.15 4.33
CA LEU A 54 -10.82 2.50 5.39
C LEU A 54 -10.73 3.98 5.73
N ARG A 55 -11.73 4.46 6.43
CA ARG A 55 -11.74 5.84 6.90
C ARG A 55 -11.28 5.87 8.36
N THR A 56 -10.44 6.84 8.68
CA THR A 56 -9.97 7.01 10.05
C THR A 56 -10.98 7.84 10.85
N ASP A 57 -10.78 7.88 12.15
CA ASP A 57 -11.64 8.68 13.05
C ASP A 57 -11.59 10.17 12.74
N HIS A 58 -10.53 10.62 12.09
CA HIS A 58 -10.37 12.01 11.71
C HIS A 58 -10.88 12.32 10.30
N GLY A 59 -11.54 11.36 9.68
CA GLY A 59 -12.10 11.57 8.34
C GLY A 59 -11.12 11.47 7.21
N HIS A 60 -9.92 10.95 7.47
CA HIS A 60 -8.93 10.67 6.42
C HIS A 60 -9.15 9.28 5.85
N THR A 61 -8.57 9.03 4.69
CA THR A 61 -8.60 7.71 4.08
C THR A 61 -7.27 7.01 4.33
N ARG A 62 -7.32 5.77 4.79
CA ARG A 62 -6.13 4.98 5.06
C ARG A 62 -6.12 3.78 4.12
N VAL A 63 -5.00 3.58 3.44
CA VAL A 63 -4.76 2.43 2.56
C VAL A 63 -3.73 1.55 3.24
N GLU A 64 -4.02 0.25 3.33
CA GLU A 64 -3.14 -0.70 4.01
C GLU A 64 -2.90 -1.90 3.12
N VAL A 65 -1.67 -2.41 3.15
CA VAL A 65 -1.32 -3.69 2.56
C VAL A 65 -0.58 -4.50 3.62
N THR A 66 -1.15 -5.64 3.98
CA THR A 66 -0.60 -6.52 5.02
C THR A 66 0.01 -7.75 4.35
N ASP A 67 1.21 -8.12 4.76
CA ASP A 67 1.90 -9.31 4.26
C ASP A 67 2.44 -10.15 5.42
N PRO A 68 2.81 -11.42 5.17
CA PRO A 68 3.26 -12.33 6.24
C PRO A 68 4.76 -12.29 6.52
N HIS A 69 5.43 -11.19 6.19
CA HIS A 69 6.87 -11.07 6.37
C HIS A 69 7.20 -9.91 7.29
N PRO A 70 7.05 -10.08 8.62
CA PRO A 70 7.15 -8.96 9.55
C PRO A 70 8.54 -8.32 9.61
N ARG A 71 9.56 -9.04 9.21
CA ARG A 71 10.93 -8.53 9.34
C ARG A 71 11.49 -7.91 8.08
N THR A 72 10.79 -8.04 6.96
CA THR A 72 11.25 -7.47 5.70
C THR A 72 10.64 -6.09 5.55
N LEU A 73 11.41 -5.07 5.84
CA LEU A 73 10.94 -3.70 5.76
C LEU A 73 10.92 -3.21 4.32
N PRO A 74 9.97 -2.34 3.98
CA PRO A 74 9.95 -1.74 2.66
C PRO A 74 11.23 -0.98 2.37
N VAL A 75 11.61 -0.96 1.11
CA VAL A 75 12.81 -0.26 0.69
C VAL A 75 12.75 1.22 1.04
N LEU A 76 11.56 1.78 1.04
CA LEU A 76 11.36 3.18 1.37
C LEU A 76 11.96 3.56 2.73
N LEU A 77 11.84 2.67 3.70
CA LEU A 77 12.34 2.95 5.05
C LEU A 77 13.86 2.94 5.13
N ARG A 78 14.52 2.31 4.18
CA ARG A 78 15.98 2.18 4.19
C ARG A 78 16.63 3.00 3.11
N ALA A 79 15.93 3.19 2.02
CA ALA A 79 16.50 3.81 0.85
C ALA A 79 16.38 5.31 0.93
N THR A 80 17.32 5.96 0.34
CA THR A 80 17.17 7.36 0.06
C THR A 80 16.33 7.52 -1.18
N ALA A 81 15.91 8.72 -1.45
CA ALA A 81 15.14 9.01 -2.63
C ALA A 81 15.91 8.75 -3.93
N VAL A 82 17.18 8.48 -3.84
CA VAL A 82 18.02 8.24 -5.00
C VAL A 82 17.76 6.89 -5.63
N ASP A 83 17.31 5.94 -4.85
CA ASP A 83 17.11 4.60 -5.33
C ASP A 83 15.96 4.56 -6.33
N GLU A 84 16.26 4.11 -7.55
CA GLU A 84 15.25 4.03 -8.59
C GLU A 84 14.13 3.06 -8.27
N SER A 85 14.46 1.97 -7.58
CA SER A 85 13.44 1.00 -7.19
C SER A 85 12.48 1.58 -6.16
N GLY A 86 12.86 2.68 -5.51
CA GLY A 86 12.00 3.37 -4.58
C GLY A 86 11.22 4.50 -5.20
N ARG A 87 11.19 4.60 -6.53
CA ARG A 87 10.52 5.72 -7.20
C ARG A 87 9.04 5.79 -6.86
N GLY A 88 8.36 4.66 -6.84
CA GLY A 88 6.96 4.62 -6.48
C GLY A 88 6.72 5.08 -5.07
N LEU A 89 7.63 4.74 -4.17
CA LEU A 89 7.53 5.14 -2.78
C LEU A 89 7.79 6.63 -2.61
N ALA A 90 8.69 7.20 -3.42
CA ALA A 90 8.90 8.64 -3.40
C ALA A 90 7.64 9.38 -3.85
N LEU A 91 6.93 8.82 -4.82
CA LEU A 91 5.67 9.38 -5.26
C LEU A 91 4.62 9.30 -4.16
N LEU A 92 4.57 8.16 -3.47
CA LEU A 92 3.68 7.96 -2.35
C LEU A 92 3.94 8.98 -1.24
N ASP A 93 5.21 9.23 -0.95
CA ASP A 93 5.61 10.18 0.07
C ASP A 93 5.13 11.60 -0.25
N ARG A 94 4.99 11.91 -1.54
CA ARG A 94 4.51 13.22 -1.97
C ARG A 94 2.99 13.34 -1.92
N VAL A 95 2.30 12.22 -2.07
CA VAL A 95 0.83 12.19 -2.15
C VAL A 95 0.21 11.96 -0.78
N ALA A 96 0.82 11.09 0.01
CA ALA A 96 0.27 10.73 1.30
C ALA A 96 0.54 11.79 2.34
N ARG A 97 -0.47 12.02 3.17
CA ARG A 97 -0.35 12.89 4.33
C ARG A 97 0.68 12.33 5.30
N ARG A 98 0.70 11.02 5.46
CA ARG A 98 1.71 10.29 6.23
C ARG A 98 1.62 8.82 5.87
N TRP A 99 2.66 8.08 6.21
CA TRP A 99 2.71 6.65 5.94
C TRP A 99 3.60 5.99 7.00
N GLY A 100 3.51 4.67 7.09
CA GLY A 100 4.32 3.95 8.06
C GLY A 100 4.19 2.46 7.92
N VAL A 101 4.80 1.76 8.87
CA VAL A 101 4.77 0.30 8.92
C VAL A 101 4.41 -0.10 10.34
N GLU A 102 3.47 -1.01 10.45
CA GLU A 102 3.12 -1.65 11.73
C GLU A 102 3.57 -3.09 11.66
N GLN A 103 4.49 -3.49 12.54
CA GLN A 103 5.00 -4.85 12.58
C GLN A 103 4.29 -5.63 13.66
N GLY A 104 3.71 -6.78 13.27
CA GLY A 104 3.15 -7.73 14.21
C GLY A 104 4.12 -8.87 14.45
N VAL A 105 3.63 -9.93 15.08
CA VAL A 105 4.44 -11.11 15.36
C VAL A 105 4.68 -11.91 14.08
N ASP A 106 3.63 -12.07 13.27
CA ASP A 106 3.65 -12.93 12.09
C ASP A 106 3.27 -12.19 10.81
N HIS A 107 3.17 -10.87 10.87
CA HIS A 107 2.78 -10.06 9.71
C HIS A 107 3.28 -8.64 9.88
N LYS A 108 3.21 -7.87 8.79
CA LYS A 108 3.38 -6.43 8.88
C LYS A 108 2.38 -5.76 7.97
N THR A 109 2.02 -4.54 8.30
CA THR A 109 1.13 -3.71 7.51
C THR A 109 1.85 -2.43 7.12
N VAL A 110 2.00 -2.21 5.81
CA VAL A 110 2.48 -0.94 5.29
C VAL A 110 1.24 -0.13 4.95
N TRP A 111 1.20 1.10 5.40
CA TRP A 111 0.00 1.92 5.27
C TRP A 111 0.35 3.33 4.85
N CYS A 112 -0.61 3.97 4.22
CA CYS A 112 -0.55 5.40 3.98
C CYS A 112 -1.89 6.03 4.30
N GLU A 113 -1.86 7.29 4.67
CA GLU A 113 -3.04 8.05 5.02
C GLU A 113 -3.13 9.25 4.09
N LEU A 114 -4.30 9.43 3.52
CA LEU A 114 -4.58 10.50 2.58
C LEU A 114 -5.58 11.47 3.21
N GLU A 115 -5.48 12.73 2.85
CA GLU A 115 -6.42 13.71 3.36
C GLU A 115 -7.80 13.48 2.77
N GLY A 116 -8.81 13.75 3.61
CA GLY A 116 -10.19 13.70 3.20
C GLY A 116 -10.70 12.29 2.98
N PRO A 117 -11.90 12.19 2.41
CA PRO A 117 -12.57 10.88 2.26
C PRO A 117 -12.04 10.04 1.11
N GLY A 118 -11.10 10.50 0.31
CA GLY A 118 -10.52 9.68 -0.73
C GLY A 118 -11.39 9.50 -1.97
N GLN A 119 -12.27 10.41 -2.24
CA GLN A 119 -13.16 10.34 -3.40
C GLN A 119 -12.85 11.39 -4.43
#